data_b42657ece03027b45928718cdf13c279
#
_entry.id   b42657ece03027b45928718cdf13c279
#
_cell.length_a   1.000
_cell.length_b   1.000
_cell.length_c   1.000
_cell.angle_alpha   90.00
_cell.angle_beta   90.00
_cell.angle_gamma   90.00
#
_symmetry.space_group_name_H-M   'P 1'
#
loop_
_entity.id
_entity.type
_entity.pdbx_description
1 polymer ?
#
loop_
_entity_poly.entity_id
_entity_poly.type
_entity_poly.pdbx_seq_one_letter_code
_entity_poly.pdbx_strand_id
1 'polypeptide(L)'
;MNAQAHHARALAPLRKGTKISLALLCLALAACAPLQKPVEVANQAELTPATPSTHDLFKLPPPKGKIVVAVYGFRDQTGQYKAAPDSSFSTAVTQGAAAMLIKALKDSGWFTPVERESLQELLTERRIVRALDGSQDKDAPAIQIPPLVPASILIDGGVIAYESNVRTGGLGARFLGVGLSTQYRVDQITIALRSVDIRSGQILQSVSTTKTIFSYEVRPSVFKFVNFKDLLEIEGGLTRNEPAQLAVKEAIESAVIYLTVKGLKDGQWTLQNETDWNLPIIQDYLREETNYSVPIQTAEAVTNAASTTSDFTQT
;
A
#
# COMPACT_ATOMS: atom_id res chain seq x y z
N MET A 1 -8.25 67.28 -58.98
CA MET A 1 -9.34 66.64 -59.36
C MET A 1 -9.02 65.25 -59.86
N ASN A 2 -8.72 64.24 -59.06
CA ASN A 2 -8.46 62.88 -59.48
C ASN A 2 -9.06 61.95 -58.45
N ALA A 3 -10.08 61.22 -58.89
CA ALA A 3 -10.71 60.12 -58.11
C ALA A 3 -9.88 58.88 -58.28
N GLN A 4 -9.37 58.32 -57.17
CA GLN A 4 -8.75 57.00 -57.11
C GLN A 4 -9.82 55.98 -56.80
N ALA A 5 -10.02 55.04 -57.73
CA ALA A 5 -10.90 53.90 -57.60
C ALA A 5 -10.16 52.78 -56.84
N HIS A 6 -10.68 52.36 -55.68
CA HIS A 6 -10.24 51.18 -54.98
C HIS A 6 -10.85 49.92 -55.60
N HIS A 7 -9.99 49.09 -56.23
CA HIS A 7 -10.37 47.79 -56.70
C HIS A 7 -10.40 46.80 -55.48
N ALA A 8 -11.59 46.46 -55.01
CA ALA A 8 -11.80 45.33 -54.14
C ALA A 8 -11.73 44.01 -54.96
N ARG A 9 -10.70 43.23 -54.80
CA ARG A 9 -10.62 41.87 -55.34
C ARG A 9 -11.57 40.95 -54.58
N ALA A 10 -12.69 40.56 -55.18
CA ALA A 10 -13.58 39.55 -54.70
C ALA A 10 -12.88 38.16 -54.81
N LEU A 11 -12.73 37.48 -53.69
CA LEU A 11 -12.29 36.09 -53.64
C LEU A 11 -13.38 35.20 -54.22
N ALA A 12 -13.10 34.50 -55.30
CA ALA A 12 -14.02 33.55 -55.93
C ALA A 12 -14.35 32.40 -54.98
N PRO A 13 -15.62 31.92 -54.92
CA PRO A 13 -16.01 30.83 -54.07
C PRO A 13 -15.35 29.52 -54.55
N LEU A 14 -14.60 28.86 -53.64
CA LEU A 14 -14.01 27.54 -53.88
C LEU A 14 -15.07 26.55 -54.33
N ARG A 15 -14.87 25.88 -55.48
CA ARG A 15 -15.74 24.83 -56.03
C ARG A 15 -15.98 23.73 -54.96
N LYS A 16 -17.20 23.21 -54.88
CA LYS A 16 -17.59 22.18 -53.89
C LYS A 16 -16.65 20.95 -53.86
N GLY A 17 -16.06 20.57 -55.00
CA GLY A 17 -15.09 19.47 -55.11
C GLY A 17 -13.77 19.75 -54.39
N THR A 18 -13.25 20.97 -54.35
CA THR A 18 -12.00 21.33 -53.65
C THR A 18 -12.18 21.28 -52.12
N LYS A 19 -13.37 21.56 -51.60
CA LYS A 19 -13.66 21.45 -50.17
C LYS A 19 -13.71 20.02 -49.71
N ILE A 20 -14.24 19.09 -50.53
CA ILE A 20 -14.30 17.66 -50.23
C ILE A 20 -12.91 17.05 -50.28
N SER A 21 -12.07 17.42 -51.27
CA SER A 21 -10.69 16.95 -51.34
C SER A 21 -9.83 17.45 -50.16
N LEU A 22 -10.03 18.70 -49.72
CA LEU A 22 -9.30 19.23 -48.55
C LEU A 22 -9.73 18.54 -47.25
N ALA A 23 -11.01 18.24 -47.10
CA ALA A 23 -11.53 17.51 -45.93
C ALA A 23 -11.03 16.08 -45.89
N LEU A 24 -10.96 15.37 -47.02
CA LEU A 24 -10.38 14.04 -47.15
C LEU A 24 -8.87 14.02 -46.84
N LEU A 25 -8.14 15.03 -47.28
CA LEU A 25 -6.72 15.21 -47.01
C LEU A 25 -6.46 15.45 -45.49
N CYS A 26 -7.29 16.27 -44.84
CA CYS A 26 -7.22 16.46 -43.38
C CYS A 26 -7.56 15.18 -42.59
N LEU A 27 -8.53 14.38 -43.06
CA LEU A 27 -8.84 13.08 -42.43
C LEU A 27 -7.69 12.08 -42.58
N ALA A 28 -7.04 12.06 -43.77
CA ALA A 28 -5.88 11.17 -43.99
C ALA A 28 -4.66 11.57 -43.16
N LEU A 29 -4.43 12.84 -42.90
CA LEU A 29 -3.37 13.33 -42.01
C LEU A 29 -3.64 13.07 -40.54
N ALA A 30 -4.88 13.00 -40.11
CA ALA A 30 -5.27 12.64 -38.75
C ALA A 30 -5.10 11.14 -38.45
N ALA A 31 -5.12 10.28 -39.48
CA ALA A 31 -4.95 8.83 -39.34
C ALA A 31 -3.48 8.40 -39.09
N CYS A 32 -2.51 9.30 -39.32
CA CYS A 32 -1.08 9.03 -39.07
C CYS A 32 -0.60 9.56 -37.70
N ALA A 33 -1.47 9.74 -36.72
CA ALA A 33 -1.01 9.97 -35.36
C ALA A 33 -0.23 8.71 -34.90
N PRO A 34 1.08 8.80 -34.62
CA PRO A 34 1.82 7.63 -34.14
C PRO A 34 1.14 7.17 -32.86
N LEU A 35 0.82 5.86 -32.80
CA LEU A 35 0.39 5.23 -31.55
C LEU A 35 1.52 5.49 -30.54
N GLN A 36 1.39 6.53 -29.74
CA GLN A 36 2.33 6.78 -28.65
C GLN A 36 2.22 5.59 -27.71
N LYS A 37 3.24 4.73 -27.74
CA LYS A 37 3.40 3.70 -26.73
C LYS A 37 3.34 4.42 -25.37
N PRO A 38 2.55 3.90 -24.43
CA PRO A 38 2.58 4.45 -23.07
C PRO A 38 4.04 4.44 -22.60
N VAL A 39 4.56 5.59 -22.22
CA VAL A 39 5.96 5.76 -21.76
C VAL A 39 6.28 4.82 -20.59
N GLU A 40 5.27 4.39 -19.88
CA GLU A 40 5.34 3.51 -18.71
C GLU A 40 5.65 2.02 -19.00
N VAL A 41 5.55 1.58 -20.24
CA VAL A 41 5.75 0.14 -20.58
C VAL A 41 7.23 -0.23 -20.76
N ALA A 42 8.14 0.74 -20.77
CA ALA A 42 9.55 0.55 -21.07
C ALA A 42 10.51 1.03 -19.96
N ASN A 43 10.03 1.20 -18.74
CA ASN A 43 10.90 1.61 -17.63
C ASN A 43 11.77 0.44 -17.17
N GLN A 44 13.00 0.75 -16.78
CA GLN A 44 13.88 -0.20 -16.11
C GLN A 44 13.22 -0.66 -14.80
N ALA A 45 13.45 -1.93 -14.43
CA ALA A 45 12.98 -2.42 -13.14
C ALA A 45 13.60 -1.62 -11.99
N GLU A 46 12.77 -1.15 -11.09
CA GLU A 46 13.15 -0.35 -9.93
C GLU A 46 12.76 -1.07 -8.63
N LEU A 47 13.35 -0.62 -7.52
CA LEU A 47 12.90 -1.10 -6.21
C LEU A 47 11.44 -0.69 -5.98
N THR A 48 10.69 -1.57 -5.31
CA THR A 48 9.31 -1.23 -4.91
C THR A 48 9.31 0.07 -4.11
N PRO A 49 8.46 1.04 -4.48
CA PRO A 49 8.47 2.36 -3.87
C PRO A 49 8.31 2.34 -2.37
N ALA A 50 8.97 3.27 -1.72
CA ALA A 50 8.80 3.52 -0.32
C ALA A 50 7.40 4.11 -0.05
N THR A 51 6.74 3.62 0.99
CA THR A 51 5.50 4.19 1.53
C THR A 51 5.83 5.15 2.67
N PRO A 52 4.89 5.96 3.17
CA PRO A 52 5.08 6.70 4.42
C PRO A 52 5.53 5.80 5.58
N SER A 53 4.92 4.61 5.72
CA SER A 53 5.31 3.64 6.75
C SER A 53 6.71 3.05 6.52
N THR A 54 7.18 2.94 5.26
CA THR A 54 8.59 2.57 4.99
C THR A 54 9.55 3.58 5.59
N HIS A 55 9.27 4.88 5.41
CA HIS A 55 10.11 5.93 5.98
C HIS A 55 10.10 5.93 7.51
N ASP A 56 8.95 5.66 8.11
CA ASP A 56 8.84 5.58 9.56
C ASP A 56 9.53 4.34 10.12
N LEU A 57 9.45 3.21 9.42
CA LEU A 57 10.16 1.99 9.77
C LEU A 57 11.68 2.19 9.89
N PHE A 58 12.27 2.95 8.95
CA PHE A 58 13.70 3.29 8.98
C PHE A 58 14.08 4.33 10.05
N LYS A 59 13.12 5.06 10.61
CA LYS A 59 13.35 6.02 11.71
C LYS A 59 13.30 5.36 13.09
N LEU A 60 12.91 4.08 13.19
CA LEU A 60 12.88 3.39 14.46
C LEU A 60 14.27 3.38 15.10
N PRO A 61 14.41 3.77 16.36
CA PRO A 61 15.68 3.71 17.06
C PRO A 61 16.13 2.24 17.25
N PRO A 62 17.45 1.99 17.33
CA PRO A 62 17.96 0.63 17.41
C PRO A 62 17.60 -0.06 18.73
N PRO A 63 17.35 -1.38 18.70
CA PRO A 63 17.16 -2.19 19.91
C PRO A 63 18.47 -2.44 20.63
N LYS A 64 18.43 -2.74 21.92
CA LYS A 64 19.58 -3.24 22.70
C LYS A 64 20.16 -4.53 22.14
N GLY A 65 19.31 -5.35 21.51
CA GLY A 65 19.69 -6.56 20.79
C GLY A 65 18.59 -6.95 19.83
N LYS A 66 18.98 -7.43 18.64
CA LYS A 66 17.99 -7.87 17.64
C LYS A 66 17.30 -9.16 18.08
N ILE A 67 16.01 -9.22 17.82
CA ILE A 67 15.13 -10.33 18.19
C ILE A 67 15.08 -11.31 17.02
N VAL A 68 15.45 -12.58 17.27
CA VAL A 68 15.37 -13.61 16.24
C VAL A 68 13.93 -14.09 16.12
N VAL A 69 13.35 -13.94 14.94
CA VAL A 69 11.94 -14.24 14.68
C VAL A 69 11.76 -15.27 13.57
N ALA A 70 10.72 -16.09 13.70
CA ALA A 70 10.27 -17.02 12.68
C ALA A 70 8.94 -16.57 12.10
N VAL A 71 8.80 -16.62 10.77
CA VAL A 71 7.54 -16.47 10.04
C VAL A 71 7.33 -17.76 9.26
N TYR A 72 6.26 -18.51 9.56
CA TYR A 72 5.93 -19.75 8.82
C TYR A 72 5.02 -19.48 7.62
N GLY A 73 4.25 -18.45 7.68
CA GLY A 73 3.39 -18.02 6.59
C GLY A 73 2.60 -16.79 7.02
N PHE A 74 2.32 -15.94 6.06
CA PHE A 74 1.49 -14.77 6.23
C PHE A 74 0.64 -14.66 4.97
N ARG A 75 -0.63 -15.09 5.05
CA ARG A 75 -1.45 -15.38 3.89
C ARG A 75 -2.65 -14.44 3.79
N ASP A 76 -3.20 -14.39 2.59
CA ASP A 76 -4.52 -13.84 2.36
C ASP A 76 -5.58 -14.79 2.95
N GLN A 77 -6.33 -14.28 3.92
CA GLN A 77 -7.43 -14.99 4.60
C GLN A 77 -8.80 -14.44 4.17
N THR A 78 -8.83 -13.50 3.23
CA THR A 78 -10.07 -12.86 2.77
C THR A 78 -10.86 -13.76 1.82
N GLY A 79 -10.17 -14.62 1.09
CA GLY A 79 -10.77 -15.49 0.07
C GLY A 79 -11.38 -14.71 -1.10
N GLN A 80 -11.02 -13.46 -1.30
CA GLN A 80 -11.64 -12.61 -2.32
C GLN A 80 -10.90 -12.69 -3.65
N TYR A 81 -11.69 -12.68 -4.71
CA TYR A 81 -11.21 -12.63 -6.09
C TYR A 81 -11.48 -11.26 -6.71
N LYS A 82 -10.71 -10.93 -7.75
CA LYS A 82 -10.93 -9.69 -8.52
C LYS A 82 -12.31 -9.73 -9.16
N ALA A 83 -13.01 -8.59 -9.14
CA ALA A 83 -14.31 -8.48 -9.80
C ALA A 83 -14.16 -8.52 -11.33
N ALA A 84 -15.15 -9.10 -12.03
CA ALA A 84 -15.23 -8.97 -13.47
C ALA A 84 -15.32 -7.47 -13.87
N PRO A 85 -14.70 -7.02 -14.99
CA PRO A 85 -14.09 -7.83 -16.07
C PRO A 85 -12.60 -8.14 -15.87
N ASP A 86 -11.94 -7.70 -14.77
CA ASP A 86 -10.48 -7.80 -14.65
C ASP A 86 -10.00 -9.26 -14.63
N SER A 87 -10.55 -10.08 -13.76
CA SER A 87 -10.37 -11.55 -13.77
C SER A 87 -11.14 -12.19 -12.61
N SER A 88 -12.00 -13.14 -12.89
CA SER A 88 -12.69 -13.93 -11.86
C SER A 88 -11.85 -15.05 -11.24
N PHE A 89 -10.62 -15.27 -11.73
CA PHE A 89 -9.73 -16.33 -11.28
C PHE A 89 -8.52 -15.83 -10.50
N SER A 90 -8.29 -14.51 -10.48
CA SER A 90 -7.17 -13.91 -9.73
C SER A 90 -7.64 -13.43 -8.37
N THR A 91 -6.84 -13.70 -7.34
CA THR A 91 -7.09 -13.17 -5.99
C THR A 91 -7.04 -11.63 -5.99
N ALA A 92 -7.91 -11.01 -5.21
CA ALA A 92 -7.92 -9.55 -5.07
C ALA A 92 -6.69 -9.04 -4.32
N VAL A 93 -6.18 -9.85 -3.39
CA VAL A 93 -5.01 -9.55 -2.56
C VAL A 93 -3.81 -10.39 -3.00
N THR A 94 -2.61 -9.83 -2.88
CA THR A 94 -1.36 -10.53 -3.21
C THR A 94 -1.15 -11.77 -2.34
N GLN A 95 -0.67 -12.84 -2.95
CA GLN A 95 -0.27 -14.05 -2.23
C GLN A 95 1.17 -13.97 -1.67
N GLY A 96 1.93 -12.93 -2.05
CA GLY A 96 3.32 -12.70 -1.61
C GLY A 96 3.43 -11.85 -0.33
N ALA A 97 2.40 -11.74 0.49
CA ALA A 97 2.40 -10.90 1.68
C ALA A 97 3.44 -11.34 2.74
N ALA A 98 3.78 -12.63 2.81
CA ALA A 98 4.83 -13.14 3.69
C ALA A 98 6.21 -12.52 3.38
N ALA A 99 6.56 -12.41 2.10
CA ALA A 99 7.81 -11.78 1.68
C ALA A 99 7.86 -10.28 2.07
N MET A 100 6.73 -9.58 1.98
CA MET A 100 6.63 -8.19 2.42
C MET A 100 6.83 -8.06 3.94
N LEU A 101 6.24 -8.97 4.73
CA LEU A 101 6.41 -9.00 6.18
C LEU A 101 7.87 -9.28 6.58
N ILE A 102 8.49 -10.29 5.99
CA ILE A 102 9.90 -10.64 6.26
C ILE A 102 10.80 -9.44 5.93
N LYS A 103 10.53 -8.74 4.81
CA LYS A 103 11.26 -7.53 4.46
C LYS A 103 11.04 -6.42 5.49
N ALA A 104 9.81 -6.13 5.88
CA ALA A 104 9.50 -5.09 6.87
C ALA A 104 10.15 -5.38 8.23
N LEU A 105 10.11 -6.63 8.71
CA LEU A 105 10.78 -7.06 9.92
C LEU A 105 12.29 -6.81 9.85
N LYS A 106 12.93 -7.16 8.73
CA LYS A 106 14.35 -6.95 8.51
C LYS A 106 14.71 -5.45 8.43
N ASP A 107 13.94 -4.68 7.67
CA ASP A 107 14.16 -3.27 7.43
C ASP A 107 13.96 -2.42 8.71
N SER A 108 13.10 -2.87 9.63
CA SER A 108 12.92 -2.21 10.93
C SER A 108 14.19 -2.13 11.77
N GLY A 109 15.20 -2.98 11.48
CA GLY A 109 16.41 -3.10 12.28
C GLY A 109 16.23 -3.83 13.62
N TRP A 110 15.00 -4.12 14.03
CA TRP A 110 14.65 -4.74 15.32
C TRP A 110 14.71 -6.26 15.30
N PHE A 111 14.37 -6.86 14.15
CA PHE A 111 14.22 -8.29 14.04
C PHE A 111 15.27 -8.90 13.13
N THR A 112 15.59 -10.16 13.40
CA THR A 112 16.37 -11.03 12.53
C THR A 112 15.49 -12.18 12.10
N PRO A 113 14.78 -12.08 10.97
CA PRO A 113 13.98 -13.18 10.45
C PRO A 113 14.86 -14.38 10.09
N VAL A 114 14.45 -15.58 10.47
CA VAL A 114 15.07 -16.84 10.05
C VAL A 114 14.12 -17.59 9.13
N GLU A 115 14.70 -18.29 8.15
CA GLU A 115 13.92 -19.03 7.16
C GLU A 115 13.11 -20.14 7.81
N ARG A 116 11.79 -20.10 7.62
CA ARG A 116 10.84 -21.14 8.07
C ARG A 116 9.73 -21.41 7.05
N GLU A 117 9.54 -20.55 6.08
CA GLU A 117 8.56 -20.74 5.01
C GLU A 117 8.99 -21.90 4.09
N SER A 118 10.27 -21.89 3.68
CA SER A 118 10.89 -22.95 2.86
C SER A 118 11.89 -23.77 3.68
N LEU A 119 11.51 -24.14 4.91
CA LEU A 119 12.40 -24.87 5.81
C LEU A 119 12.80 -26.26 5.29
N GLN A 120 11.89 -26.95 4.59
CA GLN A 120 12.16 -28.29 4.07
C GLN A 120 13.23 -28.28 2.97
N GLU A 121 13.17 -27.29 2.09
CA GLU A 121 14.16 -27.06 1.05
C GLU A 121 15.53 -26.75 1.67
N LEU A 122 15.57 -25.89 2.67
CA LEU A 122 16.79 -25.56 3.41
C LEU A 122 17.38 -26.81 4.08
N LEU A 123 16.57 -27.63 4.73
CA LEU A 123 17.02 -28.87 5.38
C LEU A 123 17.52 -29.89 4.34
N THR A 124 16.89 -29.95 3.18
CA THR A 124 17.31 -30.82 2.07
C THR A 124 18.66 -30.38 1.54
N GLU A 125 18.86 -29.10 1.29
CA GLU A 125 20.14 -28.55 0.81
C GLU A 125 21.25 -28.80 1.83
N ARG A 126 20.99 -28.61 3.13
CA ARG A 126 21.96 -28.92 4.19
C ARG A 126 22.34 -30.40 4.22
N ARG A 127 21.44 -31.33 3.88
CA ARG A 127 21.75 -32.77 3.75
C ARG A 127 22.63 -33.04 2.54
N ILE A 128 22.34 -32.38 1.39
CA ILE A 128 23.15 -32.49 0.18
C ILE A 128 24.58 -32.02 0.43
N VAL A 129 24.74 -30.81 1.03
CA VAL A 129 26.08 -30.28 1.35
C VAL A 129 26.88 -31.26 2.23
N ARG A 130 26.26 -31.89 3.26
CA ARG A 130 26.92 -32.90 4.10
C ARG A 130 27.28 -34.15 3.32
N ALA A 131 26.43 -34.57 2.38
CA ALA A 131 26.71 -35.77 1.57
C ALA A 131 27.85 -35.52 0.58
N LEU A 132 27.95 -34.34 0.01
CA LEU A 132 29.03 -33.95 -0.89
C LEU A 132 30.36 -33.81 -0.14
N ASP A 133 30.36 -33.35 1.11
CA ASP A 133 31.55 -33.25 1.95
C ASP A 133 32.18 -34.63 2.26
N GLY A 134 31.36 -35.66 2.48
CA GLY A 134 31.81 -37.03 2.72
C GLY A 134 32.34 -37.79 1.50
N SER A 135 32.21 -37.24 0.28
CA SER A 135 32.59 -37.91 -0.96
C SER A 135 33.89 -37.39 -1.58
N GLN A 136 34.48 -36.34 -1.06
CA GLN A 136 35.68 -35.70 -1.55
C GLN A 136 36.86 -35.96 -0.62
N ASP A 137 38.08 -35.92 -1.19
CA ASP A 137 39.39 -36.16 -0.64
C ASP A 137 39.50 -36.20 0.88
N LYS A 138 40.02 -37.32 1.44
CA LYS A 138 40.14 -37.52 2.89
C LYS A 138 41.02 -36.46 3.60
N ASP A 139 41.77 -35.70 2.84
CA ASP A 139 42.67 -34.64 3.32
C ASP A 139 42.03 -33.21 3.20
N ALA A 140 40.84 -33.07 2.61
CA ALA A 140 40.15 -31.80 2.54
C ALA A 140 39.48 -31.43 3.89
N PRO A 141 39.53 -30.15 4.31
CA PRO A 141 38.86 -29.76 5.54
C PRO A 141 37.34 -29.90 5.40
N ALA A 142 36.73 -30.61 6.35
CA ALA A 142 35.29 -30.87 6.36
C ALA A 142 34.48 -29.54 6.36
N ILE A 143 33.44 -29.49 5.57
CA ILE A 143 32.54 -28.32 5.50
C ILE A 143 31.75 -28.26 6.82
N GLN A 144 32.09 -27.30 7.66
CA GLN A 144 31.40 -27.03 8.93
C GLN A 144 30.08 -26.32 8.69
N ILE A 145 28.96 -27.05 8.70
CA ILE A 145 27.63 -26.45 8.66
C ILE A 145 27.16 -26.15 10.09
N PRO A 146 27.11 -24.89 10.53
CA PRO A 146 26.66 -24.54 11.86
C PRO A 146 25.18 -24.91 12.08
N PRO A 147 24.70 -25.10 13.33
CA PRO A 147 23.30 -25.35 13.62
C PRO A 147 22.44 -24.17 13.13
N LEU A 148 21.17 -24.47 12.82
CA LEU A 148 20.21 -23.41 12.50
C LEU A 148 19.97 -22.51 13.71
N VAL A 149 19.87 -21.23 13.47
CA VAL A 149 19.59 -20.26 14.53
C VAL A 149 18.15 -20.49 15.04
N PRO A 150 17.96 -20.71 16.35
CA PRO A 150 16.64 -20.83 16.93
C PRO A 150 15.96 -19.45 16.98
N ALA A 151 14.69 -19.40 16.64
CA ALA A 151 13.90 -18.19 16.86
C ALA A 151 13.43 -18.14 18.32
N SER A 152 13.31 -16.95 18.87
CA SER A 152 12.72 -16.71 20.19
C SER A 152 11.23 -16.36 20.10
N ILE A 153 10.83 -15.75 19.01
CA ILE A 153 9.46 -15.28 18.77
C ILE A 153 8.96 -15.82 17.43
N LEU A 154 7.72 -16.28 17.42
CA LEU A 154 6.95 -16.57 16.23
C LEU A 154 6.13 -15.33 15.87
N ILE A 155 6.25 -14.86 14.64
CA ILE A 155 5.38 -13.83 14.06
C ILE A 155 4.37 -14.54 13.17
N ASP A 156 3.09 -14.32 13.46
CA ASP A 156 1.96 -14.95 12.77
C ASP A 156 0.87 -13.90 12.45
N GLY A 157 0.09 -14.14 11.40
CA GLY A 157 -0.97 -13.24 10.98
C GLY A 157 -1.39 -13.42 9.52
N GLY A 158 -1.98 -12.38 8.97
CA GLY A 158 -2.43 -12.38 7.57
C GLY A 158 -3.21 -11.15 7.19
N VAL A 159 -3.63 -11.11 5.93
CA VAL A 159 -4.62 -10.16 5.44
C VAL A 159 -6.00 -10.70 5.81
N ILE A 160 -6.70 -10.05 6.74
CA ILE A 160 -7.95 -10.55 7.32
C ILE A 160 -9.20 -9.94 6.70
N ALA A 161 -9.08 -8.78 6.06
CA ALA A 161 -10.17 -8.14 5.33
C ALA A 161 -9.65 -7.37 4.13
N TYR A 162 -10.41 -7.41 3.06
CA TYR A 162 -10.28 -6.55 1.89
C TYR A 162 -11.67 -6.14 1.43
N GLU A 163 -11.93 -4.85 1.42
CA GLU A 163 -13.19 -4.29 0.96
C GLU A 163 -12.93 -3.35 -0.20
N SER A 164 -13.67 -3.54 -1.29
CA SER A 164 -13.60 -2.67 -2.46
C SER A 164 -15.00 -2.16 -2.78
N ASN A 165 -15.24 -0.88 -2.53
CA ASN A 165 -16.53 -0.25 -2.69
C ASN A 165 -16.47 0.88 -3.69
N VAL A 166 -17.27 0.79 -4.77
CA VAL A 166 -17.50 1.91 -5.68
C VAL A 166 -18.58 2.80 -5.06
N ARG A 167 -18.25 4.06 -4.86
CA ARG A 167 -19.16 5.07 -4.34
C ARG A 167 -19.38 6.16 -5.37
N THR A 168 -20.62 6.63 -5.50
CA THR A 168 -20.96 7.81 -6.32
C THR A 168 -21.01 9.02 -5.42
N GLY A 169 -20.05 9.91 -5.57
CA GLY A 169 -20.03 11.21 -4.91
C GLY A 169 -20.68 12.25 -5.83
N GLY A 170 -21.89 12.70 -5.50
CA GLY A 170 -22.53 13.79 -6.20
C GLY A 170 -22.41 15.07 -5.40
N LEU A 171 -21.54 16.02 -5.79
CA LEU A 171 -21.85 17.43 -5.61
C LEU A 171 -22.89 17.75 -6.68
N GLY A 172 -24.16 17.74 -6.28
CA GLY A 172 -25.29 17.92 -7.17
C GLY A 172 -25.44 19.38 -7.64
N ALA A 173 -24.58 19.82 -8.52
CA ALA A 173 -24.87 20.97 -9.38
C ALA A 173 -25.38 20.42 -10.72
N ARG A 174 -26.68 20.17 -10.80
CA ARG A 174 -27.37 19.98 -12.07
C ARG A 174 -27.55 21.34 -12.71
N PHE A 175 -26.72 21.67 -13.67
CA PHE A 175 -26.97 22.79 -14.57
C PHE A 175 -27.38 22.19 -15.93
N LEU A 176 -28.58 22.49 -16.38
CA LEU A 176 -29.17 22.08 -17.67
C LEU A 176 -29.17 20.56 -17.96
N GLY A 177 -29.40 19.75 -16.96
CA GLY A 177 -29.54 18.28 -17.17
C GLY A 177 -28.23 17.50 -17.34
N VAL A 178 -27.08 18.15 -17.33
CA VAL A 178 -25.77 17.50 -17.36
C VAL A 178 -25.22 17.46 -15.94
N GLY A 179 -25.36 16.32 -15.27
CA GLY A 179 -24.77 16.05 -13.97
C GLY A 179 -23.40 15.40 -14.15
N LEU A 180 -22.34 16.05 -13.73
CA LEU A 180 -21.05 15.41 -13.54
C LEU A 180 -21.13 14.56 -12.27
N SER A 181 -21.43 13.26 -12.40
CA SER A 181 -21.27 12.30 -11.31
C SER A 181 -19.83 11.81 -11.33
N THR A 182 -19.06 12.17 -10.31
CA THR A 182 -17.73 11.59 -10.09
C THR A 182 -17.89 10.28 -9.33
N GLN A 183 -17.53 9.18 -9.94
CA GLN A 183 -17.45 7.89 -9.25
C GLN A 183 -16.06 7.77 -8.62
N TYR A 184 -16.01 7.27 -7.40
CA TYR A 184 -14.76 6.93 -6.74
C TYR A 184 -14.85 5.54 -6.10
N ARG A 185 -13.71 4.87 -6.03
CA ARG A 185 -13.56 3.57 -5.38
C ARG A 185 -12.81 3.77 -4.08
N VAL A 186 -13.28 3.13 -3.03
CA VAL A 186 -12.62 3.04 -1.73
C VAL A 186 -12.23 1.59 -1.52
N ASP A 187 -10.93 1.33 -1.52
CA ASP A 187 -10.38 0.03 -1.19
C ASP A 187 -9.81 0.08 0.24
N GLN A 188 -10.18 -0.89 1.06
CA GLN A 188 -9.74 -0.97 2.45
C GLN A 188 -9.16 -2.35 2.72
N ILE A 189 -7.93 -2.36 3.27
CA ILE A 189 -7.20 -3.59 3.57
C ILE A 189 -6.88 -3.60 5.06
N THR A 190 -7.20 -4.70 5.73
CA THR A 190 -6.90 -4.89 7.15
C THR A 190 -5.94 -6.06 7.32
N ILE A 191 -4.86 -5.80 8.05
CA ILE A 191 -3.82 -6.75 8.44
C ILE A 191 -3.97 -7.05 9.94
N ALA A 192 -3.85 -8.32 10.32
CA ALA A 192 -3.63 -8.73 11.69
C ALA A 192 -2.23 -9.34 11.83
N LEU A 193 -1.51 -8.97 12.89
CA LEU A 193 -0.18 -9.45 13.20
C LEU A 193 -0.06 -9.69 14.69
N ARG A 194 0.50 -10.83 15.08
CA ARG A 194 0.75 -11.18 16.47
C ARG A 194 2.15 -11.76 16.67
N SER A 195 2.73 -11.51 17.83
CA SER A 195 3.98 -12.11 18.27
C SER A 195 3.72 -13.11 19.40
N VAL A 196 4.33 -14.30 19.29
CA VAL A 196 4.16 -15.40 20.22
C VAL A 196 5.53 -15.83 20.75
N ASP A 197 5.68 -15.88 22.06
CA ASP A 197 6.87 -16.47 22.69
C ASP A 197 6.90 -17.99 22.42
N ILE A 198 7.96 -18.47 21.79
CA ILE A 198 8.05 -19.88 21.36
C ILE A 198 8.16 -20.82 22.55
N ARG A 199 8.71 -20.38 23.69
CA ARG A 199 8.92 -21.22 24.87
C ARG A 199 7.64 -21.42 25.69
N SER A 200 6.87 -20.33 25.85
CA SER A 200 5.65 -20.35 26.67
C SER A 200 4.37 -20.54 25.84
N GLY A 201 4.42 -20.25 24.54
CA GLY A 201 3.24 -20.18 23.70
C GLY A 201 2.37 -18.94 23.96
N GLN A 202 2.84 -18.02 24.80
CA GLN A 202 2.10 -16.80 25.12
C GLN A 202 2.11 -15.83 23.95
N ILE A 203 0.94 -15.26 23.61
CA ILE A 203 0.85 -14.13 22.69
C ILE A 203 1.32 -12.89 23.45
N LEU A 204 2.46 -12.34 23.02
CA LEU A 204 3.05 -11.16 23.64
C LEU A 204 2.35 -9.88 23.16
N GLN A 205 2.15 -9.76 21.84
CA GLN A 205 1.48 -8.63 21.22
C GLN A 205 0.53 -9.10 20.12
N SER A 206 -0.55 -8.34 19.96
CA SER A 206 -1.46 -8.47 18.81
C SER A 206 -1.83 -7.08 18.33
N VAL A 207 -1.65 -6.83 17.05
CA VAL A 207 -1.94 -5.56 16.40
C VAL A 207 -2.78 -5.79 15.15
N SER A 208 -3.62 -4.81 14.83
CA SER A 208 -4.36 -4.77 13.57
C SER A 208 -4.21 -3.40 12.97
N THR A 209 -3.89 -3.34 11.68
CA THR A 209 -3.75 -2.10 10.94
C THR A 209 -4.63 -2.12 9.71
N THR A 210 -5.22 -0.98 9.40
CA THR A 210 -6.11 -0.83 8.25
C THR A 210 -5.60 0.30 7.36
N LYS A 211 -5.42 -0.01 6.07
CA LYS A 211 -5.09 1.00 5.05
C LYS A 211 -6.26 1.22 4.13
N THR A 212 -6.66 2.47 3.98
CA THR A 212 -7.70 2.89 3.03
C THR A 212 -7.06 3.59 1.84
N ILE A 213 -7.49 3.20 0.64
CA ILE A 213 -7.05 3.76 -0.63
C ILE A 213 -8.26 4.37 -1.32
N PHE A 214 -8.09 5.57 -1.87
CA PHE A 214 -9.10 6.22 -2.68
C PHE A 214 -8.65 6.28 -4.14
N SER A 215 -9.53 5.88 -5.04
CA SER A 215 -9.34 5.98 -6.48
C SER A 215 -10.53 6.69 -7.10
N TYR A 216 -10.31 7.64 -8.02
CA TYR A 216 -11.39 8.29 -8.74
C TYR A 216 -11.48 7.81 -10.18
N GLU A 217 -12.68 7.82 -10.74
CA GLU A 217 -12.91 7.44 -12.13
C GLU A 217 -12.42 8.54 -13.07
N VAL A 218 -11.48 8.19 -13.94
CA VAL A 218 -10.95 9.10 -14.98
C VAL A 218 -11.70 8.93 -16.30
N ARG A 219 -12.21 7.71 -16.55
CA ARG A 219 -13.05 7.32 -17.70
C ARG A 219 -13.97 6.20 -17.24
N PRO A 220 -15.09 5.94 -17.93
CA PRO A 220 -15.92 4.78 -17.62
C PRO A 220 -15.07 3.52 -17.41
N SER A 221 -15.14 2.93 -16.23
CA SER A 221 -14.37 1.74 -15.80
C SER A 221 -12.86 1.93 -15.55
N VAL A 222 -12.31 3.14 -15.55
CA VAL A 222 -10.90 3.41 -15.25
C VAL A 222 -10.78 4.31 -14.03
N PHE A 223 -10.22 3.79 -12.95
CA PHE A 223 -10.00 4.52 -11.70
C PHE A 223 -8.54 4.94 -11.56
N LYS A 224 -8.30 6.17 -11.11
CA LYS A 224 -6.97 6.69 -10.75
C LYS A 224 -6.86 6.77 -9.23
N PHE A 225 -5.79 6.21 -8.70
CA PHE A 225 -5.48 6.25 -7.27
C PHE A 225 -5.17 7.69 -6.80
N VAL A 226 -5.61 8.04 -5.60
CA VAL A 226 -5.31 9.31 -4.93
C VAL A 226 -4.79 9.04 -3.54
N ASN A 227 -3.57 9.48 -3.27
CA ASN A 227 -3.02 9.49 -1.93
C ASN A 227 -3.28 10.86 -1.29
N PHE A 228 -3.93 10.88 -0.13
CA PHE A 228 -4.32 12.14 0.54
C PHE A 228 -3.15 12.94 1.14
N LYS A 229 -2.02 12.29 1.45
CA LYS A 229 -0.87 12.97 2.07
C LYS A 229 0.16 13.49 1.07
N ASP A 230 0.24 12.90 -0.13
CA ASP A 230 1.32 13.18 -1.07
C ASP A 230 0.82 13.28 -2.52
N LEU A 231 -0.16 14.12 -2.77
CA LEU A 231 -0.72 14.38 -4.11
C LEU A 231 0.33 14.82 -5.15
N LEU A 232 1.51 15.22 -4.71
CA LEU A 232 2.59 15.77 -5.54
C LEU A 232 3.74 14.80 -5.84
N GLU A 233 3.93 13.71 -5.07
CA GLU A 233 5.10 12.84 -5.24
C GLU A 233 4.86 11.57 -6.06
N ILE A 234 3.61 11.20 -6.35
CA ILE A 234 3.29 9.95 -7.09
C ILE A 234 2.89 10.22 -8.55
N GLU A 235 3.10 11.39 -9.10
CA GLU A 235 2.93 11.61 -10.55
C GLU A 235 3.97 10.86 -11.41
N GLY A 236 4.99 10.30 -10.80
CA GLY A 236 6.09 9.59 -11.44
C GLY A 236 5.87 8.12 -11.80
N GLY A 237 4.65 7.63 -12.02
CA GLY A 237 4.49 6.41 -12.81
C GLY A 237 3.93 5.15 -12.16
N LEU A 238 3.52 5.15 -10.87
CA LEU A 238 3.04 3.93 -10.20
C LEU A 238 1.52 3.81 -10.04
N THR A 239 0.78 4.72 -10.59
CA THR A 239 -0.65 4.91 -10.28
C THR A 239 -1.58 3.97 -11.02
N ARG A 240 -1.09 3.00 -11.81
CA ARG A 240 -2.00 2.33 -12.73
C ARG A 240 -2.45 0.93 -12.37
N ASN A 241 -1.69 0.11 -11.67
CA ASN A 241 -2.05 -1.29 -11.69
C ASN A 241 -2.07 -2.07 -10.38
N GLU A 242 -1.55 -1.54 -9.24
CA GLU A 242 -1.59 -2.32 -7.99
C GLU A 242 -1.77 -1.50 -6.71
N PRO A 243 -2.82 -0.66 -6.59
CA PRO A 243 -3.06 0.05 -5.34
C PRO A 243 -3.27 -0.91 -4.16
N ALA A 244 -3.86 -2.07 -4.39
CA ALA A 244 -4.06 -3.08 -3.35
C ALA A 244 -2.73 -3.64 -2.82
N GLN A 245 -1.75 -3.93 -3.67
CA GLN A 245 -0.44 -4.44 -3.25
C GLN A 245 0.32 -3.41 -2.42
N LEU A 246 0.31 -2.15 -2.84
CA LEU A 246 0.96 -1.07 -2.10
C LEU A 246 0.31 -0.83 -0.74
N ALA A 247 -1.01 -0.96 -0.66
CA ALA A 247 -1.74 -0.86 0.61
C ALA A 247 -1.44 -2.02 1.55
N VAL A 248 -1.33 -3.25 1.03
CA VAL A 248 -0.88 -4.41 1.83
C VAL A 248 0.51 -4.15 2.40
N LYS A 249 1.45 -3.67 1.56
CA LYS A 249 2.81 -3.34 1.99
C LYS A 249 2.80 -2.31 3.12
N GLU A 250 2.10 -1.19 2.95
CA GLU A 250 2.04 -0.12 3.94
C GLU A 250 1.36 -0.58 5.24
N ALA A 251 0.27 -1.34 5.16
CA ALA A 251 -0.40 -1.87 6.33
C ALA A 251 0.50 -2.85 7.11
N ILE A 252 1.28 -3.70 6.41
CA ILE A 252 2.26 -4.61 7.05
C ILE A 252 3.37 -3.82 7.72
N GLU A 253 3.95 -2.83 7.06
CA GLU A 253 5.01 -1.98 7.62
C GLU A 253 4.53 -1.25 8.87
N SER A 254 3.33 -0.68 8.82
CA SER A 254 2.69 -0.05 9.97
C SER A 254 2.45 -1.05 11.10
N ALA A 255 1.96 -2.27 10.79
CA ALA A 255 1.77 -3.31 11.79
C ALA A 255 3.07 -3.70 12.51
N VAL A 256 4.20 -3.77 11.79
CA VAL A 256 5.52 -4.03 12.37
C VAL A 256 5.96 -2.89 13.30
N ILE A 257 5.70 -1.64 12.93
CA ILE A 257 6.02 -0.48 13.79
C ILE A 257 5.19 -0.55 15.08
N TYR A 258 3.85 -0.72 14.97
CA TYR A 258 2.99 -0.83 16.15
C TYR A 258 3.39 -2.01 17.04
N LEU A 259 3.69 -3.18 16.46
CA LEU A 259 4.17 -4.33 17.20
C LEU A 259 5.45 -4.00 17.99
N THR A 260 6.38 -3.28 17.36
CA THR A 260 7.64 -2.86 17.97
C THR A 260 7.40 -1.88 19.11
N VAL A 261 6.61 -0.84 18.90
CA VAL A 261 6.33 0.22 19.88
C VAL A 261 5.54 -0.33 21.07
N LYS A 262 4.54 -1.20 20.83
CA LYS A 262 3.77 -1.85 21.90
C LYS A 262 4.65 -2.75 22.77
N GLY A 263 5.51 -3.54 22.15
CA GLY A 263 6.41 -4.39 22.89
C GLY A 263 7.47 -3.62 23.70
N LEU A 264 7.86 -2.43 23.22
CA LEU A 264 8.66 -1.48 24.02
C LEU A 264 7.87 -0.98 25.24
N LYS A 265 6.63 -0.55 25.03
CA LYS A 265 5.73 -0.05 26.07
C LYS A 265 5.51 -1.11 27.18
N ASP A 266 5.33 -2.37 26.77
CA ASP A 266 5.07 -3.49 27.69
C ASP A 266 6.36 -4.11 28.25
N GLY A 267 7.55 -3.56 27.94
CA GLY A 267 8.83 -4.02 28.47
C GLY A 267 9.29 -5.37 27.94
N GLN A 268 8.73 -5.84 26.80
CA GLN A 268 9.10 -7.12 26.20
C GLN A 268 10.44 -7.07 25.49
N TRP A 269 10.82 -5.88 25.02
CA TRP A 269 12.14 -5.56 24.48
C TRP A 269 12.55 -4.14 24.84
N THR A 270 13.81 -3.80 24.63
CA THR A 270 14.41 -2.56 25.12
C THR A 270 15.17 -1.84 24.02
N LEU A 271 15.20 -0.52 24.13
CA LEU A 271 16.01 0.36 23.30
C LEU A 271 17.50 0.21 23.62
N GLN A 272 18.36 0.49 22.66
CA GLN A 272 19.79 0.60 22.87
C GLN A 272 20.09 1.81 23.79
N ASN A 273 19.43 2.94 23.57
CA ASN A 273 19.49 4.13 24.42
C ASN A 273 18.10 4.42 24.99
N GLU A 274 17.95 4.47 26.28
CA GLU A 274 16.65 4.73 26.93
C GLU A 274 16.09 6.12 26.61
N THR A 275 16.94 7.10 26.31
CA THR A 275 16.52 8.45 25.90
C THR A 275 15.72 8.47 24.60
N ASP A 276 15.95 7.47 23.73
CA ASP A 276 15.28 7.36 22.43
C ASP A 276 13.77 7.07 22.57
N TRP A 277 13.31 6.68 23.77
CA TRP A 277 11.89 6.56 24.10
C TRP A 277 11.08 7.82 23.76
N ASN A 278 11.70 8.99 23.91
CA ASN A 278 11.05 10.27 23.67
C ASN A 278 11.09 10.73 22.20
N LEU A 279 11.62 9.91 21.29
CA LEU A 279 11.63 10.24 19.87
C LEU A 279 10.22 10.37 19.32
N PRO A 280 9.97 11.35 18.43
CA PRO A 280 8.65 11.58 17.84
C PRO A 280 8.03 10.33 17.25
N ILE A 281 8.83 9.50 16.56
CA ILE A 281 8.35 8.26 15.93
C ILE A 281 7.70 7.31 16.94
N ILE A 282 8.25 7.15 18.14
CA ILE A 282 7.67 6.30 19.18
C ILE A 282 6.42 6.97 19.76
N GLN A 283 6.52 8.26 20.10
CA GLN A 283 5.46 8.99 20.79
C GLN A 283 4.21 9.18 19.91
N ASP A 284 4.38 9.33 18.60
CA ASP A 284 3.27 9.46 17.66
C ASP A 284 2.47 8.16 17.58
N TYR A 285 3.14 7.01 17.44
CA TYR A 285 2.48 5.70 17.41
C TYR A 285 1.80 5.34 18.74
N LEU A 286 2.39 5.71 19.89
CA LEU A 286 1.76 5.57 21.20
C LEU A 286 0.50 6.43 21.34
N ARG A 287 0.53 7.65 20.83
CA ARG A 287 -0.61 8.57 20.85
C ARG A 287 -1.75 8.05 19.98
N GLU A 288 -1.44 7.54 18.80
CA GLU A 288 -2.43 6.93 17.92
C GLU A 288 -3.11 5.73 18.58
N GLU A 289 -2.32 4.87 19.26
CA GLU A 289 -2.87 3.74 20.03
C GLU A 289 -3.81 4.22 21.13
N THR A 290 -3.43 5.26 21.86
CA THR A 290 -4.25 5.82 22.94
C THR A 290 -5.56 6.37 22.39
N ASN A 291 -5.52 7.11 21.28
CA ASN A 291 -6.71 7.66 20.63
C ASN A 291 -7.66 6.56 20.12
N TYR A 292 -7.12 5.45 19.63
CA TYR A 292 -7.91 4.29 19.21
C TYR A 292 -8.59 3.60 20.40
N SER A 293 -7.96 3.61 21.58
CA SER A 293 -8.45 2.94 22.79
C SER A 293 -9.47 3.78 23.60
N VAL A 294 -9.61 5.08 23.27
CA VAL A 294 -10.62 5.92 23.93
C VAL A 294 -12.02 5.51 23.45
N PRO A 295 -12.94 5.14 24.35
CA PRO A 295 -14.32 4.83 23.96
C PRO A 295 -14.93 6.01 23.22
N ILE A 296 -15.57 5.74 22.07
CA ILE A 296 -16.39 6.73 21.39
C ILE A 296 -17.45 7.17 22.37
N GLN A 297 -17.39 8.42 22.87
CA GLN A 297 -18.48 8.98 23.66
C GLN A 297 -19.72 8.94 22.77
N THR A 298 -20.66 8.10 23.15
CA THR A 298 -21.90 7.91 22.41
C THR A 298 -22.58 9.27 22.24
N ALA A 299 -23.10 9.56 21.08
CA ALA A 299 -23.77 10.81 20.73
C ALA A 299 -24.92 11.20 21.69
N GLU A 300 -25.36 10.28 22.57
CA GLU A 300 -26.33 10.53 23.66
C GLU A 300 -25.88 11.56 24.68
N ALA A 301 -24.57 11.71 24.95
CA ALA A 301 -24.08 12.72 25.87
C ALA A 301 -24.22 14.15 25.33
N VAL A 302 -24.17 14.31 23.99
CA VAL A 302 -24.31 15.62 23.32
C VAL A 302 -25.78 16.03 23.23
N THR A 303 -26.68 15.06 23.08
CA THR A 303 -28.13 15.33 23.02
C THR A 303 -28.67 15.76 24.40
N ASN A 304 -28.17 15.19 25.49
CA ASN A 304 -28.56 15.57 26.84
C ASN A 304 -28.01 16.93 27.30
N ALA A 305 -26.85 17.35 26.76
CA ALA A 305 -26.31 18.69 27.01
C ALA A 305 -27.11 19.80 26.28
N ALA A 306 -27.65 19.47 25.11
CA ALA A 306 -28.45 20.41 24.30
C ALA A 306 -29.89 20.58 24.84
N SER A 307 -30.43 19.54 25.50
CA SER A 307 -31.79 19.62 26.08
C SER A 307 -31.85 20.37 27.42
N THR A 308 -30.72 20.47 28.13
CA THR A 308 -30.65 21.20 29.42
C THR A 308 -30.50 22.72 29.23
N THR A 309 -30.18 23.19 27.99
CA THR A 309 -30.02 24.63 27.73
C THR A 309 -31.28 25.31 27.20
N SER A 310 -32.34 24.55 26.89
CA SER A 310 -33.60 25.10 26.37
C SER A 310 -34.64 25.47 27.47
N ASP A 311 -34.41 25.13 28.73
CA ASP A 311 -35.35 25.41 29.83
C ASP A 311 -35.09 26.73 30.60
N PHE A 312 -34.14 27.56 30.13
CA PHE A 312 -33.82 28.84 30.82
C PHE A 312 -34.31 30.10 30.08
N THR A 313 -35.26 30.00 29.16
CA THR A 313 -35.81 31.19 28.46
C THR A 313 -37.34 31.19 28.40
N GLN A 314 -38.00 30.95 29.55
CA GLN A 314 -39.43 31.33 29.77
C GLN A 314 -39.65 31.65 31.25
N THR A 315 -39.35 32.86 31.67
CA THR A 315 -40.00 33.63 32.72
C THR A 315 -39.78 35.10 32.45
#